data_de1b8e86a254ce62162ea09927cfadb5
#
_entry.id   de1b8e86a254ce62162ea09927cfadb5
#
_cell.length_a   1.000
_cell.length_b   1.000
_cell.length_c   1.000
_cell.angle_alpha   90.00
_cell.angle_beta   90.00
_cell.angle_gamma   90.00
#
_symmetry.space_group_name_H-M   'P 1'
#
loop_
_entity.id
_entity.type
_entity.pdbx_description
1 polymer ?
#
loop_
_entity_poly.entity_id
_entity_poly.type
_entity_poly.pdbx_seq_one_letter_code
_entity_poly.pdbx_strand_id
1 'polypeptide(L)'
;EPGGIIGFKQNLGMKIFGGWSRAEAQKSFSFFARSIYGDGDIDYELFPESGVNNYETFILRAHGQDNVMFRDGFQTSLASDNNVIVQDYRPAVVYLNGEFWGIQNIREKVNEHFINTHFDINSDDLDMLAILPNSAEPELIHGSTEDYTEIRQFMTNNDLSIDDNYQYASQKYD
;
A
#
# COMPACT_ATOMS: atom_id res chain seq x y z
N GLU A 1 -9.73 -2.85 -20.65
CA GLU A 1 -10.74 -1.84 -20.41
C GLU A 1 -12.11 -2.28 -20.94
N PRO A 2 -13.23 -1.74 -20.44
CA PRO A 2 -14.53 -1.96 -21.04
C PRO A 2 -14.50 -1.64 -22.53
N GLY A 3 -15.21 -2.45 -23.34
CA GLY A 3 -15.20 -2.28 -24.79
C GLY A 3 -14.01 -2.92 -25.51
N GLY A 4 -13.17 -3.69 -24.80
CA GLY A 4 -12.03 -4.40 -25.40
C GLY A 4 -10.83 -3.51 -25.71
N ILE A 5 -10.76 -2.31 -25.15
CA ILE A 5 -9.63 -1.40 -25.30
C ILE A 5 -8.46 -1.92 -24.44
N ILE A 6 -7.26 -1.95 -25.03
CA ILE A 6 -6.03 -2.27 -24.28
C ILE A 6 -5.62 -1.02 -23.52
N GLY A 7 -5.63 -1.06 -22.20
CA GLY A 7 -5.11 0.02 -21.35
C GLY A 7 -3.59 0.06 -21.42
N PHE A 8 -2.92 -0.97 -20.95
CA PHE A 8 -1.48 -1.14 -21.12
C PHE A 8 -1.11 -2.60 -21.31
N LYS A 9 0.12 -2.84 -21.76
CA LYS A 9 0.70 -4.16 -21.92
C LYS A 9 2.18 -4.10 -21.62
N GLN A 10 2.63 -4.80 -20.57
CA GLN A 10 3.98 -4.69 -20.06
C GLN A 10 4.43 -5.98 -19.37
N ASN A 11 5.73 -6.23 -19.34
CA ASN A 11 6.31 -7.27 -18.51
C ASN A 11 6.46 -6.76 -17.08
N LEU A 12 5.99 -7.54 -16.11
CA LEU A 12 5.99 -7.20 -14.69
C LEU A 12 6.50 -8.37 -13.86
N GLY A 13 7.18 -8.08 -12.76
CA GLY A 13 7.38 -9.05 -11.71
C GLY A 13 6.07 -9.31 -10.97
N MET A 14 5.80 -10.55 -10.59
CA MET A 14 4.61 -10.94 -9.84
C MET A 14 4.98 -11.80 -8.65
N LYS A 15 4.32 -11.55 -7.51
CA LYS A 15 4.36 -12.46 -6.35
C LYS A 15 3.01 -12.58 -5.68
N ILE A 16 2.76 -13.69 -4.98
CA ILE A 16 1.58 -13.85 -4.12
C ILE A 16 1.66 -12.83 -2.99
N PHE A 17 0.56 -12.08 -2.79
CA PHE A 17 0.45 -11.03 -1.79
C PHE A 17 -0.42 -11.47 -0.61
N GLY A 18 -0.15 -10.90 0.56
CA GLY A 18 -0.91 -11.06 1.79
C GLY A 18 -0.17 -11.84 2.88
N GLY A 19 -0.78 -11.93 4.03
CA GLY A 19 -0.37 -12.74 5.19
C GLY A 19 -1.17 -14.06 5.21
N TRP A 20 -2.14 -14.16 6.08
CA TRP A 20 -3.06 -15.31 6.20
C TRP A 20 -3.85 -15.62 4.92
N SER A 21 -4.22 -14.58 4.15
CA SER A 21 -4.93 -14.73 2.88
C SER A 21 -4.16 -15.51 1.81
N ARG A 22 -2.87 -15.76 2.00
CA ARG A 22 -2.10 -16.66 1.13
C ARG A 22 -2.56 -18.14 1.23
N ALA A 23 -3.27 -18.50 2.29
CA ALA A 23 -3.86 -19.84 2.44
C ALA A 23 -5.16 -20.00 1.63
N GLU A 24 -5.85 -18.90 1.31
CA GLU A 24 -7.11 -18.94 0.55
C GLU A 24 -6.91 -19.49 -0.88
N ALA A 25 -7.97 -20.08 -1.44
CA ALA A 25 -7.91 -20.63 -2.79
C ALA A 25 -7.62 -19.56 -3.84
N GLN A 26 -8.35 -18.44 -3.80
CA GLN A 26 -8.11 -17.29 -4.66
C GLN A 26 -6.99 -16.42 -4.09
N LYS A 27 -5.85 -16.40 -4.76
CA LYS A 27 -4.66 -15.64 -4.33
C LYS A 27 -4.76 -14.19 -4.73
N SER A 28 -4.30 -13.32 -3.85
CA SER A 28 -3.95 -11.94 -4.19
C SER A 28 -2.53 -11.89 -4.76
N PHE A 29 -2.28 -10.94 -5.66
CA PHE A 29 -0.98 -10.77 -6.31
C PHE A 29 -0.49 -9.33 -6.13
N SER A 30 0.81 -9.17 -5.97
CA SER A 30 1.49 -7.89 -6.09
C SER A 30 2.33 -7.89 -7.36
N PHE A 31 2.21 -6.82 -8.14
CA PHE A 31 2.95 -6.61 -9.38
C PHE A 31 3.98 -5.50 -9.21
N PHE A 32 5.10 -5.66 -9.89
CA PHE A 32 6.24 -4.74 -9.80
C PHE A 32 6.73 -4.42 -11.21
N ALA A 33 6.74 -3.16 -11.56
CA ALA A 33 7.51 -2.64 -12.69
C ALA A 33 8.97 -2.48 -12.24
N ARG A 34 9.89 -3.00 -13.00
CA ARG A 34 11.34 -2.83 -12.78
C ARG A 34 12.05 -2.89 -14.12
N SER A 35 13.09 -2.09 -14.28
CA SER A 35 13.91 -2.05 -15.49
C SER A 35 14.48 -3.41 -15.90
N ILE A 36 14.65 -4.35 -14.96
CA ILE A 36 15.08 -5.73 -15.26
C ILE A 36 14.02 -6.54 -16.03
N TYR A 37 12.74 -6.13 -15.98
CA TYR A 37 11.65 -6.83 -16.68
C TYR A 37 11.20 -6.11 -17.94
N GLY A 38 11.50 -4.80 -18.06
CA GLY A 38 11.07 -3.92 -19.13
C GLY A 38 11.14 -2.46 -18.68
N ASP A 39 10.03 -1.74 -18.79
CA ASP A 39 9.93 -0.37 -18.25
C ASP A 39 9.96 -0.40 -16.73
N GLY A 40 10.59 0.59 -16.11
CA GLY A 40 10.75 0.67 -14.65
C GLY A 40 9.48 1.09 -13.92
N ASP A 41 8.51 1.57 -14.67
CA ASP A 41 7.23 2.09 -14.20
C ASP A 41 6.07 1.66 -15.13
N ILE A 42 4.86 1.89 -14.70
CA ILE A 42 3.61 1.68 -15.44
C ILE A 42 3.05 3.06 -15.76
N ASP A 43 3.25 3.52 -16.98
CA ASP A 43 2.69 4.77 -17.51
C ASP A 43 1.24 4.53 -17.95
N TYR A 44 0.35 4.47 -16.98
CA TYR A 44 -1.07 4.25 -17.20
C TYR A 44 -1.89 4.65 -15.96
N GLU A 45 -2.99 5.37 -16.17
CA GLU A 45 -3.93 5.76 -15.11
C GLU A 45 -4.73 4.54 -14.62
N LEU A 46 -4.18 3.82 -13.63
CA LEU A 46 -4.85 2.65 -13.04
C LEU A 46 -6.16 3.03 -12.35
N PHE A 47 -6.22 4.22 -11.76
CA PHE A 47 -7.36 4.75 -11.01
C PHE A 47 -7.77 6.11 -11.60
N PRO A 48 -8.82 6.17 -12.41
CA PRO A 48 -9.19 7.38 -13.19
C PRO A 48 -9.49 8.64 -12.38
N GLU A 49 -9.72 8.51 -11.07
CA GLU A 49 -10.04 9.64 -10.20
C GLU A 49 -8.84 10.10 -9.34
N SER A 50 -7.72 9.38 -9.38
CA SER A 50 -6.55 9.69 -8.55
C SER A 50 -5.69 10.84 -9.08
N GLY A 51 -5.72 11.07 -10.40
CA GLY A 51 -4.79 11.97 -11.07
C GLY A 51 -3.36 11.44 -11.19
N VAL A 52 -3.10 10.23 -10.67
CA VAL A 52 -1.81 9.55 -10.78
C VAL A 52 -1.79 8.67 -12.02
N ASN A 53 -0.78 8.81 -12.84
CA ASN A 53 -0.62 8.06 -14.10
C ASN A 53 0.70 7.27 -14.17
N ASN A 54 1.46 7.23 -13.10
CA ASN A 54 2.71 6.51 -13.03
C ASN A 54 2.78 5.67 -11.76
N TYR A 55 3.01 4.37 -11.90
CA TYR A 55 3.05 3.42 -10.78
C TYR A 55 4.23 2.46 -10.92
N GLU A 56 4.97 2.24 -9.86
CA GLU A 56 5.96 1.16 -9.80
C GLU A 56 5.34 -0.18 -9.38
N THR A 57 4.26 -0.13 -8.61
CA THR A 57 3.62 -1.32 -8.04
C THR A 57 2.12 -1.17 -7.93
N PHE A 58 1.41 -2.28 -8.05
CA PHE A 58 -0.01 -2.38 -7.66
C PHE A 58 -0.32 -3.78 -7.12
N ILE A 59 -1.49 -3.92 -6.55
CA ILE A 59 -1.98 -5.19 -6.00
C ILE A 59 -3.28 -5.58 -6.71
N LEU A 60 -3.40 -6.85 -7.07
CA LEU A 60 -4.69 -7.49 -7.32
C LEU A 60 -5.11 -8.18 -6.03
N ARG A 61 -6.08 -7.59 -5.33
CA ARG A 61 -6.56 -8.08 -4.05
C ARG A 61 -7.77 -8.99 -4.23
N ALA A 62 -7.62 -10.24 -3.82
CA ALA A 62 -8.72 -11.20 -3.74
C ALA A 62 -9.60 -10.93 -2.51
N HIS A 63 -10.83 -11.45 -2.56
CA HIS A 63 -11.86 -11.24 -1.55
C HIS A 63 -12.03 -12.40 -0.56
N GLY A 64 -10.95 -13.12 -0.23
CA GLY A 64 -10.98 -14.36 0.54
C GLY A 64 -11.79 -14.33 1.85
N GLN A 65 -11.96 -13.15 2.45
CA GLN A 65 -12.76 -12.95 3.67
C GLN A 65 -13.92 -11.97 3.48
N ASP A 66 -14.20 -11.59 2.25
CA ASP A 66 -15.26 -10.66 1.88
C ASP A 66 -16.25 -11.30 0.91
N ASN A 67 -17.33 -11.86 1.47
CA ASN A 67 -18.37 -12.55 0.70
C ASN A 67 -19.14 -11.64 -0.26
N VAL A 68 -19.07 -10.32 -0.09
CA VAL A 68 -19.76 -9.34 -0.94
C VAL A 68 -18.83 -8.67 -1.96
N MET A 69 -17.55 -8.96 -1.93
CA MET A 69 -16.50 -8.55 -2.89
C MET A 69 -16.25 -7.04 -3.02
N PHE A 70 -16.95 -6.18 -2.31
CA PHE A 70 -16.76 -4.73 -2.36
C PHE A 70 -16.59 -4.05 -1.01
N ARG A 71 -16.66 -4.80 0.11
CA ARG A 71 -16.61 -4.25 1.47
C ARG A 71 -15.38 -3.37 1.69
N ASP A 72 -14.21 -3.86 1.28
CA ASP A 72 -12.94 -3.16 1.41
C ASP A 72 -12.96 -1.81 0.66
N GLY A 73 -13.34 -1.81 -0.62
CA GLY A 73 -13.48 -0.59 -1.41
C GLY A 73 -14.53 0.38 -0.87
N PHE A 74 -15.68 -0.14 -0.43
CA PHE A 74 -16.73 0.68 0.15
C PHE A 74 -16.28 1.35 1.47
N GLN A 75 -15.64 0.60 2.37
CA GLN A 75 -15.11 1.18 3.61
C GLN A 75 -14.04 2.22 3.34
N THR A 76 -13.16 1.98 2.37
CA THR A 76 -12.13 2.94 1.95
C THR A 76 -12.78 4.23 1.39
N SER A 77 -13.81 4.10 0.54
CA SER A 77 -14.51 5.28 -0.01
C SER A 77 -15.22 6.12 1.05
N LEU A 78 -15.72 5.49 2.12
CA LEU A 78 -16.30 6.24 3.25
C LEU A 78 -15.25 6.99 4.07
N ALA A 79 -14.00 6.52 4.04
CA ALA A 79 -12.90 7.13 4.78
C ALA A 79 -12.22 8.28 4.00
N SER A 80 -12.37 8.33 2.68
CA SER A 80 -11.69 9.32 1.83
C SER A 80 -11.98 10.78 2.19
N ASP A 81 -13.18 11.05 2.69
CA ASP A 81 -13.60 12.40 3.06
C ASP A 81 -13.13 12.83 4.49
N ASN A 82 -12.43 11.94 5.21
CA ASN A 82 -12.09 12.15 6.63
C ASN A 82 -10.62 12.55 6.87
N ASN A 83 -9.95 13.12 5.90
CA ASN A 83 -8.53 13.52 6.01
C ASN A 83 -7.62 12.35 6.48
N VAL A 84 -7.90 11.15 6.00
CA VAL A 84 -7.08 9.95 6.19
C VAL A 84 -6.51 9.49 4.86
N ILE A 85 -5.30 8.97 4.88
CA ILE A 85 -4.67 8.38 3.71
C ILE A 85 -5.41 7.08 3.37
N VAL A 86 -5.97 7.01 2.18
CA VAL A 86 -6.68 5.84 1.67
C VAL A 86 -6.03 5.36 0.38
N GLN A 87 -6.11 4.05 0.15
CA GLN A 87 -5.68 3.45 -1.11
C GLN A 87 -6.83 3.49 -2.10
N ASP A 88 -6.57 3.91 -3.32
CA ASP A 88 -7.51 3.79 -4.41
C ASP A 88 -7.82 2.33 -4.74
N TYR A 89 -8.99 2.09 -5.29
CA TYR A 89 -9.38 0.76 -5.72
C TYR A 89 -10.17 0.78 -7.04
N ARG A 90 -10.03 -0.30 -7.79
CA ARG A 90 -10.78 -0.51 -9.03
C ARG A 90 -11.10 -2.00 -9.18
N PRO A 91 -12.38 -2.41 -9.32
CA PRO A 91 -12.70 -3.81 -9.55
C PRO A 91 -12.24 -4.25 -10.94
N ALA A 92 -11.73 -5.48 -11.02
CA ALA A 92 -11.24 -6.08 -12.25
C ALA A 92 -11.61 -7.55 -12.36
N VAL A 93 -11.92 -7.98 -13.56
CA VAL A 93 -12.04 -9.40 -13.91
C VAL A 93 -10.67 -9.92 -14.30
N VAL A 94 -10.21 -10.95 -13.60
CA VAL A 94 -8.86 -11.47 -13.75
C VAL A 94 -8.88 -12.81 -14.49
N TYR A 95 -8.00 -12.93 -15.45
CA TYR A 95 -7.69 -14.18 -16.15
C TYR A 95 -6.22 -14.52 -15.96
N LEU A 96 -5.92 -15.77 -15.62
CA LEU A 96 -4.54 -16.29 -15.55
C LEU A 96 -4.38 -17.35 -16.64
N ASN A 97 -3.39 -17.18 -17.50
CA ASN A 97 -3.14 -18.09 -18.61
C ASN A 97 -4.38 -18.38 -19.50
N GLY A 98 -5.27 -17.38 -19.63
CA GLY A 98 -6.51 -17.50 -20.39
C GLY A 98 -7.70 -18.12 -19.63
N GLU A 99 -7.50 -18.59 -18.40
CA GLU A 99 -8.58 -19.13 -17.56
C GLU A 99 -9.11 -18.05 -16.60
N PHE A 100 -10.43 -18.02 -16.43
CA PHE A 100 -11.07 -17.11 -15.49
C PHE A 100 -10.60 -17.38 -14.06
N TRP A 101 -9.94 -16.40 -13.45
CA TRP A 101 -9.43 -16.50 -12.09
C TRP A 101 -10.39 -15.94 -11.05
N GLY A 102 -11.18 -14.96 -11.41
CA GLY A 102 -12.19 -14.35 -10.56
C GLY A 102 -12.26 -12.83 -10.68
N ILE A 103 -13.04 -12.24 -9.79
CA ILE A 103 -13.11 -10.79 -9.59
C ILE A 103 -12.15 -10.43 -8.48
N GLN A 104 -11.32 -9.42 -8.71
CA GLN A 104 -10.39 -8.87 -7.72
C GLN A 104 -10.41 -7.35 -7.78
N ASN A 105 -9.91 -6.69 -6.75
CA ASN A 105 -9.69 -5.26 -6.77
C ASN A 105 -8.23 -4.94 -7.11
N ILE A 106 -8.03 -4.13 -8.14
CA ILE A 106 -6.77 -3.41 -8.30
C ILE A 106 -6.70 -2.43 -7.13
N ARG A 107 -5.58 -2.42 -6.42
CA ARG A 107 -5.32 -1.54 -5.28
C ARG A 107 -3.94 -0.93 -5.42
N GLU A 108 -3.79 0.28 -4.95
CA GLU A 108 -2.47 0.83 -4.71
C GLU A 108 -1.73 0.01 -3.65
N LYS A 109 -0.44 0.01 -3.72
CA LYS A 109 0.40 -0.56 -2.68
C LYS A 109 1.04 0.56 -1.88
N VAL A 110 0.70 0.66 -0.59
CA VAL A 110 1.35 1.61 0.31
C VAL A 110 2.82 1.21 0.49
N ASN A 111 3.69 2.04 -0.07
CA ASN A 111 5.13 1.95 0.00
C ASN A 111 5.71 3.36 -0.20
N GLU A 112 7.03 3.49 -0.27
CA GLU A 112 7.75 4.75 -0.49
C GLU A 112 7.28 5.48 -1.76
N HIS A 113 7.02 4.75 -2.83
CA HIS A 113 6.54 5.33 -4.09
C HIS A 113 5.12 5.91 -3.96
N PHE A 114 4.22 5.23 -3.25
CA PHE A 114 2.89 5.74 -2.95
C PHE A 114 2.96 7.07 -2.19
N ILE A 115 3.80 7.16 -1.17
CA ILE A 115 3.99 8.39 -0.39
C ILE A 115 4.57 9.51 -1.27
N ASN A 116 5.57 9.20 -2.09
CA ASN A 116 6.14 10.17 -3.00
C ASN A 116 5.10 10.72 -3.99
N THR A 117 4.32 9.85 -4.64
CA THR A 117 3.33 10.25 -5.65
C THR A 117 2.16 11.05 -5.10
N HIS A 118 1.70 10.74 -3.89
CA HIS A 118 0.53 11.41 -3.28
C HIS A 118 0.89 12.64 -2.47
N PHE A 119 2.11 12.73 -1.92
CA PHE A 119 2.48 13.77 -0.96
C PHE A 119 3.74 14.54 -1.36
N ASP A 120 4.37 14.22 -2.48
CA ASP A 120 5.63 14.85 -2.95
C ASP A 120 6.76 14.77 -1.89
N ILE A 121 6.77 13.68 -1.12
CA ILE A 121 7.80 13.39 -0.12
C ILE A 121 8.87 12.51 -0.79
N ASN A 122 10.14 12.95 -0.71
CA ASN A 122 11.25 12.17 -1.24
C ASN A 122 11.42 10.88 -0.41
N SER A 123 11.65 9.77 -1.09
CA SER A 123 11.90 8.49 -0.43
C SER A 123 13.10 8.49 0.50
N ASP A 124 14.12 9.33 0.24
CA ASP A 124 15.30 9.46 1.10
C ASP A 124 14.98 10.15 2.45
N ASP A 125 13.86 10.87 2.53
CA ASP A 125 13.38 11.57 3.72
C ASP A 125 12.26 10.81 4.44
N LEU A 126 12.07 9.53 4.12
CA LEU A 126 10.94 8.72 4.59
C LEU A 126 11.39 7.46 5.33
N ASP A 127 10.92 7.29 6.54
CA ASP A 127 10.97 6.03 7.28
C ASP A 127 9.59 5.37 7.29
N MET A 128 9.49 4.14 6.84
CA MET A 128 8.26 3.36 6.87
C MET A 128 8.42 2.08 7.68
N LEU A 129 7.56 1.93 8.66
CA LEU A 129 7.54 0.76 9.53
C LEU A 129 6.14 0.13 9.54
N ALA A 130 6.08 -1.18 9.62
CA ALA A 130 4.83 -1.93 9.74
C ALA A 130 4.83 -2.76 11.02
N ILE A 131 3.75 -2.64 11.80
CA ILE A 131 3.53 -3.51 12.95
C ILE A 131 2.70 -4.70 12.48
N LEU A 132 3.32 -5.87 12.45
CA LEU A 132 2.64 -7.10 12.09
C LEU A 132 1.82 -7.63 13.27
N PRO A 133 0.67 -8.29 13.02
CA PRO A 133 -0.07 -8.97 14.08
C PRO A 133 0.83 -9.95 14.83
N ASN A 134 0.84 -9.84 16.15
CA ASN A 134 1.66 -10.64 17.07
C ASN A 134 3.19 -10.33 17.03
N SER A 135 3.62 -9.25 16.41
CA SER A 135 4.99 -8.75 16.55
C SER A 135 5.03 -7.64 17.61
N ALA A 136 6.00 -7.74 18.52
CA ALA A 136 6.27 -6.67 19.50
C ALA A 136 7.13 -5.54 18.89
N GLU A 137 7.85 -5.84 17.82
CA GLU A 137 8.72 -4.91 17.13
C GLU A 137 8.23 -4.68 15.70
N PRO A 138 8.37 -3.45 15.18
CA PRO A 138 8.01 -3.16 13.81
C PRO A 138 8.98 -3.80 12.81
N GLU A 139 8.46 -4.17 11.65
CA GLU A 139 9.26 -4.52 10.48
C GLU A 139 9.61 -3.24 9.72
N LEU A 140 10.88 -3.05 9.39
CA LEU A 140 11.33 -1.97 8.53
C LEU A 140 10.88 -2.25 7.09
N ILE A 141 10.07 -1.36 6.54
CA ILE A 141 9.61 -1.41 5.16
C ILE A 141 10.54 -0.59 4.26
N HIS A 142 10.89 0.63 4.70
CA HIS A 142 11.76 1.55 3.98
C HIS A 142 12.48 2.49 4.96
N GLY A 143 13.66 3.02 4.59
CA GLY A 143 14.42 3.95 5.39
C GLY A 143 15.15 3.31 6.56
N SER A 144 15.02 3.89 7.76
CA SER A 144 15.67 3.44 8.99
C SER A 144 14.68 3.26 10.15
N THR A 145 15.18 2.69 11.26
CA THR A 145 14.43 2.60 12.52
C THR A 145 14.97 3.57 13.58
N GLU A 146 15.86 4.48 13.21
CA GLU A 146 16.59 5.31 14.17
C GLU A 146 15.65 6.26 14.92
N ASP A 147 14.86 7.04 14.20
CA ASP A 147 13.91 8.00 14.78
C ASP A 147 12.82 7.31 15.61
N TYR A 148 12.30 6.19 15.11
CA TYR A 148 11.37 5.36 15.88
C TYR A 148 11.98 4.84 17.18
N THR A 149 13.23 4.39 17.12
CA THR A 149 13.93 3.86 18.29
C THR A 149 14.19 4.98 19.30
N GLU A 150 14.59 6.15 18.84
CA GLU A 150 14.85 7.31 19.68
C GLU A 150 13.58 7.76 20.42
N ILE A 151 12.46 7.98 19.70
CA ILE A 151 11.21 8.38 20.36
C ILE A 151 10.73 7.33 21.36
N ARG A 152 10.78 6.05 20.98
CA ARG A 152 10.36 4.96 21.86
C ARG A 152 11.21 4.90 23.14
N GLN A 153 12.52 5.08 23.03
CA GLN A 153 13.41 5.15 24.20
C GLN A 153 13.10 6.38 25.07
N PHE A 154 12.88 7.53 24.44
CA PHE A 154 12.49 8.73 25.15
C PHE A 154 11.20 8.51 25.95
N MET A 155 10.13 8.01 25.31
CA MET A 155 8.83 7.75 25.94
C MET A 155 8.90 6.68 27.04
N THR A 156 9.83 5.72 26.93
CA THR A 156 10.03 4.68 27.95
C THR A 156 10.74 5.21 29.18
N ASN A 157 11.68 6.14 29.01
CA ASN A 157 12.55 6.64 30.06
C ASN A 157 12.03 7.93 30.74
N ASN A 158 11.00 8.56 30.20
CA ASN A 158 10.48 9.83 30.67
C ASN A 158 8.98 9.74 30.94
N ASP A 159 8.54 10.33 32.02
CA ASP A 159 7.12 10.42 32.37
C ASP A 159 6.44 11.50 31.50
N LEU A 160 5.58 11.08 30.56
CA LEU A 160 4.84 11.98 29.66
C LEU A 160 3.69 12.75 30.35
N SER A 161 3.39 12.48 31.62
CA SER A 161 2.50 13.34 32.40
C SER A 161 3.15 14.67 32.79
N ILE A 162 4.45 14.78 32.61
CA ILE A 162 5.23 16.01 32.79
C ILE A 162 5.16 16.80 31.48
N ASP A 163 4.61 18.02 31.51
CA ASP A 163 4.39 18.86 30.33
C ASP A 163 5.64 19.03 29.44
N ASP A 164 6.81 19.27 30.04
CA ASP A 164 8.05 19.46 29.30
C ASP A 164 8.43 18.21 28.49
N ASN A 165 8.23 17.02 29.04
CA ASN A 165 8.50 15.76 28.34
C ASN A 165 7.50 15.54 27.20
N TYR A 166 6.24 15.84 27.45
CA TYR A 166 5.20 15.74 26.43
C TYR A 166 5.47 16.73 25.27
N GLN A 167 5.77 17.97 25.60
CA GLN A 167 6.08 19.02 24.62
C GLN A 167 7.29 18.66 23.76
N TYR A 168 8.35 18.11 24.36
CA TYR A 168 9.53 17.66 23.63
C TYR A 168 9.16 16.55 22.63
N ALA A 169 8.43 15.53 23.08
CA ALA A 169 8.02 14.42 22.21
C ALA A 169 7.12 14.90 21.06
N SER A 170 6.13 15.76 21.36
CA SER A 170 5.21 16.31 20.36
C SER A 170 5.92 17.17 19.31
N GLN A 171 6.83 18.05 19.72
CA GLN A 171 7.54 18.95 18.79
C GLN A 171 8.54 18.23 17.88
N LYS A 172 9.10 17.13 18.35
CA LYS A 172 10.10 16.39 17.58
C LYS A 172 9.49 15.44 16.56
N TYR A 173 8.26 14.95 16.80
CA TYR A 173 7.65 13.86 16.03
C TYR A 173 6.22 14.15 15.56
N ASP A 174 5.85 15.42 15.47
CA ASP A 174 4.54 15.86 14.98
C ASP A 174 4.50 16.02 13.45
#